data_97eaa50f0d968802f660d35d7d4eed51
#
_entry.id   97eaa50f0d968802f660d35d7d4eed51
#
_cell.length_a   1.000
_cell.length_b   1.000
_cell.length_c   1.000
_cell.angle_alpha   90.00
_cell.angle_beta   90.00
_cell.angle_gamma   90.00
#
_symmetry.space_group_name_H-M   'P 1'
#
loop_
_entity.id
_entity.type
_entity.pdbx_description
1 polymer ?
#
loop_
_entity_poly.entity_id
_entity_poly.type
_entity_poly.pdbx_seq_one_letter_code
_entity_poly.pdbx_strand_id
1 'polypeptide(L)'
;TPTDLMQYTENQVSFMLSENGGTAQANSITALSGLYSVNLDIIVSGQTQNIDAFITPDGSLMILGDSYDIDKSLVSGEEYEIPRAEIPLGDRELTLGNPNAPVTFVEFSDVECPFCERFYNDGLAGIKKLVEQGKVYFVYKHFPIQGHNEAIPGALAIECAADQGKWVEMHDLIFENQDSLGASQYKSWAVQIGIDATEFNNCFNSEKYLSKINADYQLGQSIGVTGTPKSFANGISISGAQPFTSFENIILSEIEAGNA
;
A
#
# COMPACT_ATOMS: atom_id res chain seq x y z
N THR A 1 -24.07 -19.89 -4.10
CA THR A 1 -24.93 -19.69 -5.29
C THR A 1 -24.80 -18.25 -5.81
N PRO A 2 -25.23 -17.92 -7.05
CA PRO A 2 -25.28 -16.53 -7.52
C PRO A 2 -26.02 -15.58 -6.57
N THR A 3 -27.12 -16.04 -5.98
CA THR A 3 -27.90 -15.24 -5.00
C THR A 3 -27.10 -14.96 -3.73
N ASP A 4 -26.30 -15.91 -3.26
CA ASP A 4 -25.43 -15.71 -2.10
C ASP A 4 -24.35 -14.68 -2.40
N LEU A 5 -23.81 -14.67 -3.62
CA LEU A 5 -22.83 -13.70 -4.07
C LEU A 5 -23.42 -12.29 -4.20
N MET A 6 -24.67 -12.16 -4.67
CA MET A 6 -25.38 -10.87 -4.68
C MET A 6 -25.47 -10.29 -3.26
N GLN A 7 -25.97 -11.08 -2.32
CA GLN A 7 -26.14 -10.64 -0.93
C GLN A 7 -24.78 -10.34 -0.27
N TYR A 8 -23.78 -11.14 -0.56
CA TYR A 8 -22.42 -10.91 -0.08
C TYR A 8 -21.88 -9.58 -0.60
N THR A 9 -22.00 -9.32 -1.92
CA THR A 9 -21.54 -8.09 -2.56
C THR A 9 -22.25 -6.85 -1.99
N GLU A 10 -23.57 -6.91 -1.86
CA GLU A 10 -24.39 -5.85 -1.24
C GLU A 10 -23.91 -5.54 0.19
N ASN A 11 -23.68 -6.56 1.00
CA ASN A 11 -23.22 -6.42 2.38
C ASN A 11 -21.83 -5.80 2.47
N GLN A 12 -20.89 -6.23 1.60
CA GLN A 12 -19.52 -5.70 1.59
C GLN A 12 -19.49 -4.22 1.17
N VAL A 13 -20.23 -3.87 0.10
CA VAL A 13 -20.29 -2.48 -0.36
C VAL A 13 -21.01 -1.59 0.66
N SER A 14 -22.13 -2.05 1.25
CA SER A 14 -22.83 -1.32 2.32
C SER A 14 -21.93 -1.09 3.53
N PHE A 15 -21.11 -2.09 3.91
CA PHE A 15 -20.13 -1.95 4.99
C PHE A 15 -19.09 -0.87 4.67
N MET A 16 -18.53 -0.86 3.45
CA MET A 16 -17.55 0.16 3.03
C MET A 16 -18.14 1.59 3.00
N LEU A 17 -19.43 1.72 2.73
CA LEU A 17 -20.12 3.01 2.66
C LEU A 17 -20.65 3.48 4.03
N SER A 18 -20.69 2.62 5.02
CA SER A 18 -21.35 2.88 6.32
C SER A 18 -20.80 4.09 7.08
N GLU A 19 -19.49 4.33 6.98
CA GLU A 19 -18.84 5.49 7.62
C GLU A 19 -19.36 6.84 7.08
N ASN A 20 -19.88 6.87 5.85
CA ASN A 20 -20.46 8.05 5.20
C ASN A 20 -22.00 8.00 5.18
N GLY A 21 -22.61 7.09 5.96
CA GLY A 21 -24.08 6.92 5.99
C GLY A 21 -24.63 6.38 4.68
N GLY A 22 -23.82 5.72 3.87
CA GLY A 22 -24.23 5.13 2.61
C GLY A 22 -24.68 3.67 2.76
N THR A 23 -25.47 3.22 1.80
CA THR A 23 -25.92 1.83 1.65
C THR A 23 -25.82 1.40 0.19
N ALA A 24 -25.76 0.09 -0.05
CA ALA A 24 -25.87 -0.49 -1.38
C ALA A 24 -27.06 -1.44 -1.43
N GLN A 25 -27.66 -1.56 -2.63
CA GLN A 25 -28.69 -2.52 -2.93
C GLN A 25 -28.35 -3.25 -4.22
N ALA A 26 -28.28 -4.58 -4.18
CA ALA A 26 -28.02 -5.38 -5.37
C ALA A 26 -29.29 -5.57 -6.21
N ASN A 27 -29.19 -5.22 -7.49
CA ASN A 27 -30.32 -5.27 -8.43
C ASN A 27 -30.33 -6.57 -9.25
N SER A 28 -29.15 -6.98 -9.74
CA SER A 28 -29.01 -8.16 -10.59
C SER A 28 -27.62 -8.75 -10.51
N ILE A 29 -27.47 -10.02 -10.93
CA ILE A 29 -26.20 -10.69 -11.08
C ILE A 29 -26.15 -11.37 -12.45
N THR A 30 -25.05 -11.18 -13.16
CA THR A 30 -24.79 -11.78 -14.47
C THR A 30 -23.50 -12.58 -14.41
N ALA A 31 -23.55 -13.84 -14.86
CA ALA A 31 -22.35 -14.65 -14.99
C ALA A 31 -21.55 -14.20 -16.23
N LEU A 32 -20.29 -13.92 -16.02
CA LEU A 32 -19.29 -13.64 -17.04
C LEU A 32 -18.26 -14.77 -17.09
N SER A 33 -17.37 -14.77 -18.06
CA SER A 33 -16.32 -15.79 -18.14
C SER A 33 -15.37 -15.69 -16.94
N GLY A 34 -15.55 -16.55 -15.93
CA GLY A 34 -14.73 -16.60 -14.71
C GLY A 34 -15.07 -15.59 -13.62
N LEU A 35 -16.06 -14.71 -13.84
CA LEU A 35 -16.51 -13.71 -12.88
C LEU A 35 -18.04 -13.64 -12.83
N TYR A 36 -18.55 -12.89 -11.84
CA TYR A 36 -19.93 -12.41 -11.82
C TYR A 36 -19.92 -10.87 -11.82
N SER A 37 -20.78 -10.25 -12.63
CA SER A 37 -21.12 -8.84 -12.51
C SER A 37 -22.36 -8.71 -11.63
N VAL A 38 -22.27 -7.92 -10.56
CA VAL A 38 -23.39 -7.57 -9.70
C VAL A 38 -23.68 -6.09 -9.88
N ASN A 39 -24.86 -5.78 -10.42
CA ASN A 39 -25.31 -4.40 -10.54
C ASN A 39 -25.85 -3.90 -9.21
N LEU A 40 -25.34 -2.76 -8.74
CA LEU A 40 -25.64 -2.17 -7.46
C LEU A 40 -26.15 -0.74 -7.58
N ASP A 41 -27.19 -0.39 -6.81
CA ASP A 41 -27.53 0.98 -6.49
C ASP A 41 -26.83 1.39 -5.19
N ILE A 42 -25.92 2.36 -5.29
CA ILE A 42 -25.25 2.97 -4.14
C ILE A 42 -26.01 4.23 -3.74
N ILE A 43 -26.39 4.33 -2.48
CA ILE A 43 -27.12 5.47 -1.92
C ILE A 43 -26.21 6.14 -0.88
N VAL A 44 -25.79 7.38 -1.18
CA VAL A 44 -24.99 8.21 -0.26
C VAL A 44 -25.61 9.61 -0.20
N SER A 45 -25.89 10.10 0.99
CA SER A 45 -26.49 11.43 1.20
C SER A 45 -27.78 11.66 0.41
N GLY A 46 -28.57 10.59 0.21
CA GLY A 46 -29.84 10.64 -0.52
C GLY A 46 -29.71 10.70 -2.05
N GLN A 47 -28.50 10.58 -2.59
CA GLN A 47 -28.27 10.43 -4.02
C GLN A 47 -28.01 8.96 -4.34
N THR A 48 -28.62 8.47 -5.42
CA THR A 48 -28.42 7.09 -5.92
C THR A 48 -27.51 7.13 -7.13
N GLN A 49 -26.47 6.30 -7.10
CA GLN A 49 -25.58 6.04 -8.22
C GLN A 49 -25.62 4.55 -8.53
N ASN A 50 -25.82 4.18 -9.78
CA ASN A 50 -25.75 2.79 -10.22
C ASN A 50 -24.31 2.46 -10.63
N ILE A 51 -23.78 1.34 -10.11
CA ILE A 51 -22.45 0.84 -10.45
C ILE A 51 -22.49 -0.68 -10.65
N ASP A 52 -21.49 -1.21 -11.33
CA ASP A 52 -21.25 -2.65 -11.38
C ASP A 52 -20.10 -3.03 -10.45
N ALA A 53 -20.27 -4.13 -9.72
CA ALA A 53 -19.24 -4.81 -8.98
C ALA A 53 -18.90 -6.13 -9.66
N PHE A 54 -17.64 -6.42 -9.86
CA PHE A 54 -17.18 -7.68 -10.45
C PHE A 54 -16.56 -8.52 -9.34
N ILE A 55 -17.04 -9.76 -9.23
CA ILE A 55 -16.65 -10.65 -8.14
C ILE A 55 -16.30 -12.04 -8.65
N THR A 56 -15.25 -12.65 -8.09
CA THR A 56 -14.91 -14.06 -8.38
C THR A 56 -15.97 -15.01 -7.81
N PRO A 57 -16.12 -16.22 -8.37
CA PRO A 57 -17.13 -17.19 -7.91
C PRO A 57 -17.03 -17.58 -6.44
N ASP A 58 -15.83 -17.49 -5.86
CA ASP A 58 -15.54 -17.76 -4.46
C ASP A 58 -15.65 -16.53 -3.54
N GLY A 59 -15.89 -15.33 -4.14
CA GLY A 59 -15.99 -14.08 -3.41
C GLY A 59 -14.65 -13.50 -2.94
N SER A 60 -13.54 -14.07 -3.35
CA SER A 60 -12.20 -13.68 -2.87
C SER A 60 -11.72 -12.34 -3.43
N LEU A 61 -12.21 -11.95 -4.61
CA LEU A 61 -11.90 -10.68 -5.26
C LEU A 61 -13.19 -9.95 -5.66
N MET A 62 -13.27 -8.67 -5.33
CA MET A 62 -14.33 -7.77 -5.77
C MET A 62 -13.72 -6.48 -6.30
N ILE A 63 -14.14 -6.05 -7.48
CA ILE A 63 -13.75 -4.81 -8.13
C ILE A 63 -14.98 -3.93 -8.27
N LEU A 64 -14.94 -2.71 -7.80
CA LEU A 64 -15.97 -1.69 -8.02
C LEU A 64 -15.52 -0.77 -9.15
N GLY A 65 -16.35 -0.60 -10.16
CA GLY A 65 -16.02 0.27 -11.28
C GLY A 65 -17.13 0.42 -12.30
N ASP A 66 -16.98 1.39 -13.16
CA ASP A 66 -17.88 1.55 -14.30
C ASP A 66 -17.66 0.39 -15.29
N SER A 67 -18.77 -0.21 -15.74
CA SER A 67 -18.80 -1.36 -16.67
C SER A 67 -18.08 -1.13 -18.01
N TYR A 68 -17.64 0.09 -18.25
CA TYR A 68 -17.15 0.49 -19.58
C TYR A 68 -15.78 -0.08 -19.96
N ASP A 69 -14.91 -0.39 -18.98
CA ASP A 69 -13.55 -0.87 -19.24
C ASP A 69 -13.41 -2.40 -19.13
N ILE A 70 -14.28 -3.06 -18.39
CA ILE A 70 -14.19 -4.51 -18.14
C ILE A 70 -14.87 -5.33 -19.25
N ASP A 71 -15.92 -4.79 -19.87
CA ASP A 71 -16.72 -5.49 -20.88
C ASP A 71 -15.93 -5.83 -22.16
N LYS A 72 -14.92 -5.06 -22.51
CA LYS A 72 -14.11 -5.30 -23.72
C LYS A 72 -13.05 -6.38 -23.55
N SER A 73 -12.45 -6.53 -22.38
CA SER A 73 -11.39 -7.52 -22.14
C SER A 73 -11.95 -8.91 -21.86
N LEU A 74 -13.10 -9.01 -21.19
CA LEU A 74 -13.74 -10.29 -20.84
C LEU A 74 -14.48 -10.94 -22.04
N VAL A 75 -14.91 -10.13 -23.03
CA VAL A 75 -15.63 -10.62 -24.21
C VAL A 75 -14.68 -11.04 -25.34
N SER A 76 -13.45 -10.50 -25.37
CA SER A 76 -12.47 -10.81 -26.43
C SER A 76 -11.70 -12.12 -26.22
N GLY A 77 -11.78 -12.73 -25.03
CA GLY A 77 -10.96 -13.89 -24.69
C GLY A 77 -9.46 -13.57 -24.61
N GLU A 78 -9.11 -12.30 -24.64
CA GLU A 78 -7.74 -11.84 -24.36
C GLU A 78 -7.49 -11.93 -22.86
N GLU A 79 -6.37 -12.52 -22.49
CA GLU A 79 -5.91 -12.61 -21.12
C GLU A 79 -5.71 -11.18 -20.57
N TYR A 80 -6.52 -10.77 -19.58
CA TYR A 80 -6.38 -9.45 -18.97
C TYR A 80 -5.09 -9.41 -18.16
N GLU A 81 -4.09 -8.74 -18.69
CA GLU A 81 -2.88 -8.46 -17.92
C GLU A 81 -3.15 -7.31 -16.93
N ILE A 82 -3.06 -7.62 -15.65
CA ILE A 82 -3.13 -6.59 -14.60
C ILE A 82 -2.00 -5.58 -14.85
N PRO A 83 -2.31 -4.27 -15.02
CA PRO A 83 -1.28 -3.27 -15.25
C PRO A 83 -0.24 -3.26 -14.11
N ARG A 84 1.03 -3.35 -14.48
CA ARG A 84 2.14 -3.36 -13.52
C ARG A 84 2.98 -2.12 -13.67
N ALA A 85 3.23 -1.45 -12.55
CA ALA A 85 4.18 -0.36 -12.50
C ALA A 85 5.61 -0.93 -12.53
N GLU A 86 6.47 -0.36 -13.38
CA GLU A 86 7.91 -0.62 -13.30
C GLU A 86 8.52 0.28 -12.21
N ILE A 87 9.10 -0.34 -11.19
CA ILE A 87 9.69 0.38 -10.05
C ILE A 87 11.18 0.03 -10.00
N PRO A 88 12.02 0.84 -10.63
CA PRO A 88 13.46 0.61 -10.58
C PRO A 88 13.98 0.77 -9.15
N LEU A 89 14.75 -0.21 -8.70
CA LEU A 89 15.45 -0.17 -7.43
C LEU A 89 16.86 0.37 -7.65
N GLY A 90 17.24 1.36 -6.83
CA GLY A 90 18.57 1.95 -6.85
C GLY A 90 19.60 1.15 -6.03
N ASP A 91 20.83 1.65 -6.01
CA ASP A 91 21.92 1.02 -5.24
C ASP A 91 21.74 1.15 -3.72
N ARG A 92 20.89 2.07 -3.28
CA ARG A 92 20.61 2.34 -1.87
C ARG A 92 19.11 2.34 -1.61
N GLU A 93 18.60 1.20 -1.21
CA GLU A 93 17.20 1.05 -0.82
C GLU A 93 17.10 0.65 0.66
N LEU A 94 16.03 1.05 1.30
CA LEU A 94 15.65 0.60 2.64
C LEU A 94 14.87 -0.71 2.50
N THR A 95 15.50 -1.83 2.81
CA THR A 95 14.95 -3.14 2.45
C THR A 95 14.95 -4.13 3.60
N LEU A 96 14.03 -5.10 3.51
CA LEU A 96 13.98 -6.29 4.37
C LEU A 96 13.83 -7.55 3.51
N GLY A 97 14.52 -8.60 3.88
CA GLY A 97 14.41 -9.90 3.25
C GLY A 97 15.43 -10.17 2.16
N ASN A 98 15.14 -11.18 1.37
CA ASN A 98 16.01 -11.65 0.29
C ASN A 98 15.63 -10.98 -1.03
N PRO A 99 16.56 -10.33 -1.75
CA PRO A 99 16.26 -9.71 -3.06
C PRO A 99 15.82 -10.73 -4.13
N ASN A 100 16.02 -12.03 -3.89
CA ASN A 100 15.53 -13.10 -4.75
C ASN A 100 14.21 -13.71 -4.25
N ALA A 101 13.50 -13.06 -3.33
CA ALA A 101 12.17 -13.52 -2.93
C ALA A 101 11.19 -13.40 -4.11
N PRO A 102 10.19 -14.30 -4.20
CA PRO A 102 9.25 -14.32 -5.31
C PRO A 102 8.45 -13.03 -5.49
N VAL A 103 8.21 -12.26 -4.44
CA VAL A 103 7.47 -11.01 -4.53
C VAL A 103 8.30 -9.86 -4.00
N THR A 104 8.50 -8.84 -4.83
CA THR A 104 8.99 -7.52 -4.40
C THR A 104 7.80 -6.67 -3.99
N PHE A 105 7.74 -6.32 -2.70
CA PHE A 105 6.71 -5.46 -2.14
C PHE A 105 7.30 -4.08 -1.85
N VAL A 106 6.87 -3.07 -2.59
CA VAL A 106 7.33 -1.69 -2.45
C VAL A 106 6.26 -0.86 -1.77
N GLU A 107 6.60 -0.17 -0.69
CA GLU A 107 5.74 0.81 -0.02
C GLU A 107 6.25 2.22 -0.25
N PHE A 108 5.41 3.10 -0.76
CA PHE A 108 5.61 4.55 -0.72
C PHE A 108 4.88 5.13 0.48
N SER A 109 5.62 5.73 1.39
CA SER A 109 5.13 6.10 2.73
C SER A 109 5.57 7.51 3.14
N ASP A 110 4.79 8.08 4.06
CA ASP A 110 5.06 9.35 4.70
C ASP A 110 4.95 9.17 6.22
N VAL A 111 5.99 9.55 6.93
CA VAL A 111 6.10 9.32 8.38
C VAL A 111 5.12 10.13 9.22
N GLU A 112 4.54 11.20 8.67
CA GLU A 112 3.52 12.04 9.34
C GLU A 112 2.09 11.65 8.92
N CYS A 113 1.93 10.74 7.94
CA CYS A 113 0.63 10.34 7.43
C CYS A 113 -0.07 9.36 8.38
N PRO A 114 -1.30 9.67 8.87
CA PRO A 114 -2.02 8.78 9.80
C PRO A 114 -2.43 7.45 9.16
N PHE A 115 -2.61 7.40 7.84
CA PHE A 115 -2.87 6.15 7.14
C PHE A 115 -1.62 5.28 7.01
N CYS A 116 -0.41 5.88 6.97
CA CYS A 116 0.84 5.13 7.02
C CYS A 116 1.07 4.53 8.42
N GLU A 117 0.74 5.27 9.49
CA GLU A 117 0.72 4.74 10.86
C GLU A 117 -0.25 3.55 10.98
N ARG A 118 -1.45 3.68 10.40
CA ARG A 118 -2.42 2.58 10.36
C ARG A 118 -1.86 1.36 9.63
N PHE A 119 -1.19 1.55 8.47
CA PHE A 119 -0.55 0.43 7.76
C PHE A 119 0.58 -0.18 8.60
N TYR A 120 1.40 0.64 9.26
CA TYR A 120 2.42 0.17 10.20
C TYR A 120 1.82 -0.74 11.27
N ASN A 121 0.72 -0.31 11.91
CA ASN A 121 0.08 -1.04 12.99
C ASN A 121 -0.64 -2.31 12.53
N ASP A 122 -1.38 -2.26 11.41
CA ASP A 122 -2.32 -3.31 11.01
C ASP A 122 -1.77 -4.23 9.91
N GLY A 123 -0.91 -3.70 9.01
CA GLY A 123 -0.46 -4.40 7.81
C GLY A 123 0.99 -4.88 7.85
N LEU A 124 1.91 -4.00 8.28
CA LEU A 124 3.35 -4.22 8.15
C LEU A 124 3.85 -5.44 8.92
N ALA A 125 3.26 -5.75 10.08
CA ALA A 125 3.62 -6.93 10.85
C ALA A 125 3.36 -8.24 10.07
N GLY A 126 2.29 -8.29 9.28
CA GLY A 126 2.00 -9.40 8.38
C GLY A 126 2.99 -9.48 7.22
N ILE A 127 3.33 -8.34 6.61
CA ILE A 127 4.36 -8.27 5.56
C ILE A 127 5.72 -8.73 6.10
N LYS A 128 6.15 -8.26 7.29
CA LYS A 128 7.41 -8.70 7.94
C LYS A 128 7.44 -10.22 8.12
N LYS A 129 6.31 -10.88 8.47
CA LYS A 129 6.23 -12.34 8.54
C LYS A 129 6.43 -13.03 7.18
N LEU A 130 5.88 -12.47 6.10
CA LEU A 130 6.10 -12.99 4.75
C LEU A 130 7.56 -12.80 4.30
N VAL A 131 8.22 -11.72 4.74
CA VAL A 131 9.66 -11.51 4.55
C VAL A 131 10.47 -12.59 5.27
N GLU A 132 10.17 -12.89 6.54
CA GLU A 132 10.83 -13.95 7.32
C GLU A 132 10.64 -15.34 6.69
N GLN A 133 9.50 -15.58 6.03
CA GLN A 133 9.22 -16.79 5.28
C GLN A 133 9.94 -16.85 3.92
N GLY A 134 10.68 -15.81 3.53
CA GLY A 134 11.36 -15.74 2.23
C GLY A 134 10.42 -15.51 1.04
N LYS A 135 9.16 -15.14 1.27
CA LYS A 135 8.14 -14.92 0.25
C LYS A 135 8.17 -13.50 -0.31
N VAL A 136 8.64 -12.54 0.48
CA VAL A 136 8.61 -11.12 0.16
C VAL A 136 9.99 -10.50 0.34
N TYR A 137 10.40 -9.70 -0.63
CA TYR A 137 11.44 -8.69 -0.53
C TYR A 137 10.75 -7.35 -0.35
N PHE A 138 10.84 -6.77 0.85
CA PHE A 138 10.20 -5.51 1.18
C PHE A 138 11.14 -4.34 0.89
N VAL A 139 10.60 -3.30 0.24
CA VAL A 139 11.31 -2.05 -0.08
C VAL A 139 10.49 -0.88 0.40
N TYR A 140 11.10 -0.03 1.23
CA TYR A 140 10.49 1.21 1.71
C TYR A 140 10.99 2.41 0.91
N LYS A 141 10.07 3.24 0.45
CA LYS A 141 10.36 4.48 -0.29
C LYS A 141 9.65 5.67 0.34
N HIS A 142 10.34 6.80 0.35
CA HIS A 142 9.79 8.02 0.90
C HIS A 142 8.86 8.72 -0.10
N PHE A 143 7.69 9.14 0.37
CA PHE A 143 6.76 9.96 -0.41
C PHE A 143 6.17 11.08 0.46
N PRO A 144 6.98 12.12 0.79
CA PRO A 144 6.55 13.21 1.65
C PRO A 144 5.39 13.99 1.05
N ILE A 145 4.28 14.08 1.77
CA ILE A 145 3.06 14.80 1.35
C ILE A 145 3.22 16.30 1.63
N GLN A 146 2.77 17.12 0.69
CA GLN A 146 2.79 18.55 0.88
C GLN A 146 1.91 18.97 2.07
N GLY A 147 2.47 19.73 2.99
CA GLY A 147 1.79 20.18 4.20
C GLY A 147 2.13 19.35 5.44
N HIS A 148 2.79 18.22 5.30
CA HIS A 148 3.38 17.46 6.40
C HIS A 148 4.77 18.02 6.72
N ASN A 149 4.92 18.70 7.85
CA ASN A 149 6.15 19.41 8.20
C ASN A 149 7.28 18.48 8.62
N GLU A 150 6.93 17.31 9.18
CA GLU A 150 7.87 16.30 9.66
C GLU A 150 8.14 15.18 8.65
N ALA A 151 7.47 15.17 7.48
CA ALA A 151 7.65 14.14 6.45
C ALA A 151 9.11 14.06 5.96
N ILE A 152 9.72 15.18 5.59
CA ILE A 152 11.12 15.24 5.15
C ILE A 152 12.09 15.04 6.32
N PRO A 153 11.96 15.73 7.47
CA PRO A 153 12.82 15.48 8.63
C PRO A 153 12.81 14.03 9.10
N GLY A 154 11.64 13.41 9.20
CA GLY A 154 11.55 12.00 9.60
C GLY A 154 12.15 11.04 8.57
N ALA A 155 11.96 11.30 7.27
CA ALA A 155 12.61 10.56 6.19
C ALA A 155 14.15 10.67 6.29
N LEU A 156 14.68 11.87 6.53
CA LEU A 156 16.12 12.08 6.77
C LEU A 156 16.61 11.30 7.99
N ALA A 157 15.84 11.25 9.08
CA ALA A 157 16.20 10.49 10.27
C ALA A 157 16.33 8.99 9.97
N ILE A 158 15.38 8.41 9.22
CA ILE A 158 15.43 7.01 8.78
C ILE A 158 16.67 6.75 7.92
N GLU A 159 16.93 7.59 6.92
CA GLU A 159 18.07 7.45 6.03
C GLU A 159 19.40 7.59 6.75
N CYS A 160 19.50 8.50 7.72
CA CYS A 160 20.72 8.66 8.51
C CYS A 160 20.95 7.49 9.48
N ALA A 161 19.89 6.90 10.01
CA ALA A 161 19.99 5.67 10.78
C ALA A 161 20.39 4.46 9.92
N ALA A 162 19.99 4.46 8.64
CA ALA A 162 20.37 3.44 7.68
C ALA A 162 21.89 3.39 7.41
N ASP A 163 22.61 4.52 7.49
CA ASP A 163 24.07 4.56 7.39
C ASP A 163 24.76 3.67 8.44
N GLN A 164 24.08 3.43 9.55
CA GLN A 164 24.58 2.63 10.68
C GLN A 164 23.78 1.32 10.85
N GLY A 165 23.02 0.91 9.82
CA GLY A 165 22.27 -0.34 9.80
C GLY A 165 21.04 -0.38 10.72
N LYS A 166 20.51 0.79 11.12
CA LYS A 166 19.43 0.95 12.11
C LYS A 166 18.19 1.66 11.57
N TRP A 167 17.92 1.53 10.25
CA TRP A 167 16.77 2.19 9.65
C TRP A 167 15.43 1.66 10.18
N VAL A 168 15.34 0.35 10.43
CA VAL A 168 14.11 -0.30 10.92
C VAL A 168 13.75 0.21 12.30
N GLU A 169 14.73 0.25 13.19
CA GLU A 169 14.53 0.72 14.56
C GLU A 169 14.13 2.21 14.62
N MET A 170 14.71 3.04 13.73
CA MET A 170 14.32 4.45 13.63
C MET A 170 12.92 4.60 13.03
N HIS A 171 12.61 3.86 11.97
CA HIS A 171 11.30 3.81 11.34
C HIS A 171 10.22 3.39 12.36
N ASP A 172 10.45 2.29 13.08
CA ASP A 172 9.48 1.78 14.04
C ASP A 172 9.25 2.80 15.18
N LEU A 173 10.31 3.42 15.72
CA LEU A 173 10.17 4.49 16.73
C LEU A 173 9.39 5.71 16.23
N ILE A 174 9.56 6.08 14.96
CA ILE A 174 8.83 7.19 14.35
C ILE A 174 7.34 6.88 14.29
N PHE A 175 6.95 5.71 13.78
CA PHE A 175 5.54 5.33 13.69
C PHE A 175 4.90 5.02 15.03
N GLU A 176 5.63 4.45 15.99
CA GLU A 176 5.15 4.24 17.36
C GLU A 176 4.91 5.55 18.13
N ASN A 177 5.49 6.66 17.67
CA ASN A 177 5.43 7.95 18.35
C ASN A 177 5.07 9.10 17.40
N GLN A 178 4.17 8.87 16.44
CA GLN A 178 3.85 9.82 15.38
C GLN A 178 3.34 11.17 15.92
N ASP A 179 2.70 11.19 17.08
CA ASP A 179 2.26 12.43 17.76
C ASP A 179 3.42 13.29 18.31
N SER A 180 4.65 12.79 18.33
CA SER A 180 5.81 13.41 18.99
C SER A 180 6.98 13.66 18.04
N LEU A 181 6.73 13.76 16.74
CA LEU A 181 7.78 13.96 15.72
C LEU A 181 8.50 15.29 15.91
N GLY A 182 9.77 15.32 15.53
CA GLY A 182 10.59 16.53 15.57
C GLY A 182 12.07 16.26 15.68
N ALA A 183 12.89 17.22 15.25
CA ALA A 183 14.35 17.08 15.15
C ALA A 183 15.03 16.70 16.49
N SER A 184 14.55 17.21 17.62
CA SER A 184 15.08 16.84 18.95
C SER A 184 14.76 15.39 19.29
N GLN A 185 13.59 14.93 18.90
CA GLN A 185 13.13 13.58 19.16
C GLN A 185 13.91 12.57 18.32
N TYR A 186 14.11 12.83 17.03
CA TYR A 186 14.93 11.97 16.16
C TYR A 186 16.36 11.79 16.69
N LYS A 187 16.97 12.88 17.20
CA LYS A 187 18.31 12.84 17.83
C LYS A 187 18.32 12.04 19.13
N SER A 188 17.23 12.12 19.91
CA SER A 188 17.05 11.30 21.11
C SER A 188 16.93 9.82 20.77
N TRP A 189 16.11 9.49 19.74
CA TRP A 189 15.93 8.12 19.28
C TRP A 189 17.23 7.54 18.68
N ALA A 190 18.04 8.34 18.00
CA ALA A 190 19.35 7.89 17.51
C ALA A 190 20.23 7.38 18.68
N VAL A 191 20.24 8.08 19.81
CA VAL A 191 20.92 7.61 21.02
C VAL A 191 20.27 6.35 21.59
N GLN A 192 18.93 6.31 21.62
CA GLN A 192 18.17 5.17 22.15
C GLN A 192 18.43 3.88 21.38
N ILE A 193 18.52 3.94 20.04
CA ILE A 193 18.82 2.76 19.18
C ILE A 193 20.31 2.42 19.11
N GLY A 194 21.16 3.19 19.82
CA GLY A 194 22.58 2.89 20.02
C GLY A 194 23.48 3.19 18.84
N ILE A 195 23.10 4.13 17.95
CA ILE A 195 23.96 4.60 16.85
C ILE A 195 24.84 5.78 17.30
N ASP A 196 25.92 6.04 16.55
CA ASP A 196 26.77 7.20 16.80
C ASP A 196 26.00 8.50 16.58
N ALA A 197 25.77 9.23 17.65
CA ALA A 197 24.99 10.46 17.65
C ALA A 197 25.69 11.59 16.86
N THR A 198 27.01 11.58 16.78
CA THR A 198 27.77 12.60 16.04
C THR A 198 27.61 12.39 14.54
N GLU A 199 27.77 11.15 14.08
CA GLU A 199 27.55 10.77 12.68
C GLU A 199 26.11 11.02 12.26
N PHE A 200 25.14 10.59 13.08
CA PHE A 200 23.72 10.83 12.84
C PHE A 200 23.42 12.33 12.74
N ASN A 201 23.88 13.14 13.70
CA ASN A 201 23.64 14.58 13.70
C ASN A 201 24.27 15.29 12.48
N ASN A 202 25.45 14.87 12.07
CA ASN A 202 26.11 15.43 10.87
C ASN A 202 25.32 15.11 9.61
N CYS A 203 24.88 13.85 9.46
CA CYS A 203 24.03 13.41 8.35
C CYS A 203 22.71 14.18 8.33
N PHE A 204 22.01 14.22 9.46
CA PHE A 204 20.68 14.82 9.60
C PHE A 204 20.72 16.35 9.35
N ASN A 205 21.66 17.06 10.00
CA ASN A 205 21.75 18.51 9.90
C ASN A 205 22.24 18.98 8.52
N SER A 206 22.99 18.15 7.77
CA SER A 206 23.41 18.43 6.41
C SER A 206 22.39 18.03 5.34
N GLU A 207 21.24 17.45 5.76
CA GLU A 207 20.24 16.93 4.84
C GLU A 207 20.81 15.97 3.79
N LYS A 208 21.80 15.13 4.20
CA LYS A 208 22.61 14.29 3.32
C LYS A 208 21.80 13.51 2.28
N TYR A 209 20.60 13.09 2.64
CA TYR A 209 19.73 12.24 1.80
C TYR A 209 18.52 12.96 1.20
N LEU A 210 18.46 14.29 1.25
CA LEU A 210 17.34 15.03 0.65
C LEU A 210 17.17 14.73 -0.84
N SER A 211 18.26 14.56 -1.58
CA SER A 211 18.20 14.21 -3.00
C SER A 211 17.60 12.84 -3.26
N LYS A 212 17.89 11.84 -2.40
CA LYS A 212 17.28 10.49 -2.48
C LYS A 212 15.80 10.55 -2.17
N ILE A 213 15.41 11.25 -1.09
CA ILE A 213 14.00 11.41 -0.71
C ILE A 213 13.21 12.05 -1.86
N ASN A 214 13.77 13.09 -2.49
CA ASN A 214 13.17 13.73 -3.66
C ASN A 214 13.10 12.78 -4.87
N ALA A 215 14.10 11.93 -5.08
CA ALA A 215 14.10 10.95 -6.16
C ALA A 215 13.00 9.88 -5.94
N ASP A 216 12.82 9.39 -4.72
CA ASP A 216 11.72 8.47 -4.36
C ASP A 216 10.35 9.12 -4.61
N TYR A 217 10.18 10.39 -4.21
CA TYR A 217 8.96 11.15 -4.46
C TYR A 217 8.66 11.30 -5.96
N GLN A 218 9.68 11.69 -6.77
CA GLN A 218 9.52 11.83 -8.21
C GLN A 218 9.20 10.49 -8.89
N LEU A 219 9.85 9.41 -8.46
CA LEU A 219 9.54 8.06 -8.94
C LEU A 219 8.08 7.72 -8.63
N GLY A 220 7.63 7.91 -7.37
CA GLY A 220 6.25 7.66 -6.99
C GLY A 220 5.27 8.44 -7.86
N GLN A 221 5.51 9.75 -8.07
CA GLN A 221 4.67 10.56 -8.95
C GLN A 221 4.62 10.02 -10.39
N SER A 222 5.76 9.59 -10.94
CA SER A 222 5.85 9.09 -12.31
C SER A 222 5.06 7.81 -12.56
N ILE A 223 4.83 7.00 -11.51
CA ILE A 223 4.07 5.75 -11.55
C ILE A 223 2.66 5.88 -10.96
N GLY A 224 2.18 7.12 -10.77
CA GLY A 224 0.81 7.41 -10.36
C GLY A 224 0.53 7.33 -8.87
N VAL A 225 1.55 7.45 -7.99
CA VAL A 225 1.33 7.63 -6.55
C VAL A 225 0.79 9.03 -6.32
N THR A 226 -0.41 9.14 -5.74
CA THR A 226 -1.08 10.41 -5.43
C THR A 226 -1.34 10.61 -3.93
N GLY A 227 -1.03 9.61 -3.11
CA GLY A 227 -1.20 9.64 -1.66
C GLY A 227 -0.55 8.42 -1.01
N THR A 228 -0.46 8.43 0.31
CA THR A 228 0.20 7.41 1.12
C THR A 228 -0.75 6.74 2.13
N PRO A 229 -0.50 5.48 2.53
CA PRO A 229 0.48 4.59 1.91
C PRO A 229 0.04 4.15 0.51
N LYS A 230 1.00 3.95 -0.39
CA LYS A 230 0.76 3.30 -1.67
C LYS A 230 1.74 2.15 -1.81
N SER A 231 1.21 0.95 -1.98
CA SER A 231 2.03 -0.25 -2.09
C SER A 231 1.95 -0.88 -3.47
N PHE A 232 2.97 -1.65 -3.81
CA PHE A 232 3.04 -2.42 -5.05
C PHE A 232 3.60 -3.81 -4.75
N ALA A 233 2.91 -4.86 -5.20
CA ALA A 233 3.41 -6.24 -5.16
C ALA A 233 3.72 -6.67 -6.59
N ASN A 234 4.99 -6.89 -6.93
CA ASN A 234 5.46 -7.12 -8.30
C ASN A 234 4.85 -6.12 -9.32
N GLY A 235 4.74 -4.85 -8.92
CA GLY A 235 4.15 -3.79 -9.74
C GLY A 235 2.63 -3.66 -9.67
N ILE A 236 1.91 -4.63 -9.12
CA ILE A 236 0.45 -4.54 -8.90
C ILE A 236 0.18 -3.52 -7.80
N SER A 237 -0.58 -2.49 -8.12
CA SER A 237 -0.82 -1.34 -7.25
C SER A 237 -1.88 -1.61 -6.19
N ILE A 238 -1.59 -1.26 -4.92
CA ILE A 238 -2.49 -1.39 -3.78
C ILE A 238 -2.57 -0.04 -3.08
N SER A 239 -3.76 0.55 -2.99
CA SER A 239 -3.94 1.89 -2.44
C SER A 239 -4.39 1.84 -0.99
N GLY A 240 -3.77 2.69 -0.17
CA GLY A 240 -4.17 2.94 1.21
C GLY A 240 -3.82 1.82 2.19
N ALA A 241 -4.12 2.06 3.46
CA ALA A 241 -3.94 1.12 4.55
C ALA A 241 -5.07 0.07 4.55
N GLN A 242 -5.01 -0.86 3.62
CA GLN A 242 -5.92 -1.99 3.54
C GLN A 242 -5.69 -2.98 4.69
N PRO A 243 -6.66 -3.84 5.04
CA PRO A 243 -6.42 -4.97 5.92
C PRO A 243 -5.31 -5.88 5.38
N PHE A 244 -4.52 -6.50 6.27
CA PHE A 244 -3.40 -7.37 5.85
C PHE A 244 -3.81 -8.45 4.85
N THR A 245 -5.02 -9.04 5.00
CA THR A 245 -5.54 -10.06 4.08
C THR A 245 -5.60 -9.61 2.62
N SER A 246 -5.81 -8.30 2.36
CA SER A 246 -5.82 -7.78 0.99
C SER A 246 -4.42 -7.83 0.35
N PHE A 247 -3.40 -7.50 1.14
CA PHE A 247 -1.99 -7.61 0.69
C PHE A 247 -1.59 -9.08 0.52
N GLU A 248 -1.93 -9.92 1.50
CA GLU A 248 -1.60 -11.35 1.51
C GLU A 248 -2.17 -12.06 0.29
N ASN A 249 -3.43 -11.82 -0.05
CA ASN A 249 -4.07 -12.43 -1.21
C ASN A 249 -3.34 -12.10 -2.51
N ILE A 250 -2.97 -10.83 -2.72
CA ILE A 250 -2.22 -10.42 -3.91
C ILE A 250 -0.83 -11.07 -3.93
N ILE A 251 -0.13 -11.08 -2.80
CA ILE A 251 1.20 -11.69 -2.69
C ILE A 251 1.14 -13.19 -3.00
N LEU A 252 0.15 -13.90 -2.43
CA LEU A 252 0.02 -15.34 -2.66
C LEU A 252 -0.37 -15.64 -4.10
N SER A 253 -1.26 -14.85 -4.72
CA SER A 253 -1.60 -15.02 -6.13
C SER A 253 -0.39 -14.81 -7.06
N GLU A 254 0.49 -13.86 -6.75
CA GLU A 254 1.73 -13.64 -7.51
C GLU A 254 2.69 -14.84 -7.43
N ILE A 255 2.80 -15.45 -6.25
CA ILE A 255 3.62 -16.65 -6.05
C ILE A 255 3.03 -17.84 -6.83
N GLU A 256 1.71 -18.04 -6.78
CA GLU A 256 1.03 -19.14 -7.47
C GLU A 256 1.05 -18.99 -9.00
N ALA A 257 0.95 -17.78 -9.51
CA ALA A 257 1.01 -17.50 -10.95
C ALA A 257 2.41 -17.71 -11.55
N GLY A 258 3.44 -17.97 -10.73
CA GLY A 258 4.82 -18.12 -11.20
C GLY A 258 5.41 -16.82 -11.74
N ASN A 259 4.83 -15.67 -11.41
CA ASN A 259 5.34 -14.35 -11.73
C ASN A 259 6.49 -13.94 -10.78
N ALA A 260 7.10 -14.94 -10.22
CA ALA A 260 8.15 -14.85 -9.23
C ALA A 260 9.54 -15.08 -9.86
#